data_c904c275eb9b31c07e500d6d132971c4
#
_entry.id   c904c275eb9b31c07e500d6d132971c4
#
_cell.length_a   1.000
_cell.length_b   1.000
_cell.length_c   1.000
_cell.angle_alpha   90.00
_cell.angle_beta   90.00
_cell.angle_gamma   90.00
#
_symmetry.space_group_name_H-M   'P 1'
#
loop_
_entity.id
_entity.type
_entity.pdbx_description
1 polymer ?
#
loop_
_entity_poly.entity_id
_entity_poly.type
_entity_poly.pdbx_seq_one_letter_code
_entity_poly.pdbx_strand_id
1 'polypeptide(L)'
;MGNLEGRENLVTISSFIDYRNSVSANAGLPFGNLDTLQYFDIAPIRPEQVKSMEVGYRTTLWDKLYLDGSWYYSQYNDFIGYNIGLDVLFQNPTFPEAVTGLDVYRYAANSINTVRTTGASIGANWYAGDHWMLSGNYSWNRLVKTDENDPIIPAFNTPEHKYNLGLSARDLRLREASTWGAGLNYKWVQGFVFEGSPQFTGVVPTFDVLDIQANARIDALNMTIKAGASNVLQNWHIEAYGGPAVGRLAYLSLLFEVDTRN
;
A
#
# COMPACT_ATOMS: atom_id res chain seq x y z
N MET A 1 -1.22 -19.37 -12.88
CA MET A 1 0.25 -19.32 -12.84
C MET A 1 0.75 -20.31 -13.88
N GLY A 2 1.32 -19.82 -14.98
CA GLY A 2 1.88 -20.69 -16.01
C GLY A 2 3.14 -21.35 -15.49
N ASN A 3 3.28 -22.64 -15.81
CA ASN A 3 4.48 -23.40 -15.50
C ASN A 3 5.70 -22.75 -16.15
N LEU A 4 6.72 -22.41 -15.37
CA LEU A 4 7.98 -21.82 -15.85
C LEU A 4 8.90 -22.86 -16.51
N GLU A 5 8.50 -24.12 -16.56
CA GLU A 5 9.24 -25.16 -17.28
C GLU A 5 9.39 -24.78 -18.76
N GLY A 6 10.61 -24.64 -19.20
CA GLY A 6 10.99 -24.27 -20.56
C GLY A 6 11.23 -22.77 -20.80
N ARG A 7 11.22 -21.91 -19.75
CA ARG A 7 11.51 -20.48 -19.87
C ARG A 7 12.85 -20.09 -19.24
N GLU A 8 13.83 -20.92 -19.43
CA GLU A 8 15.20 -20.69 -18.95
C GLU A 8 15.92 -19.56 -19.69
N ASN A 9 15.24 -18.93 -20.67
CA ASN A 9 15.84 -17.96 -21.59
C ASN A 9 15.26 -16.54 -21.45
N LEU A 10 14.80 -16.15 -20.24
CA LEU A 10 14.39 -14.78 -20.03
C LEU A 10 15.60 -13.84 -20.02
N VAL A 11 15.50 -12.79 -20.81
CA VAL A 11 16.54 -11.78 -21.01
C VAL A 11 16.32 -10.61 -20.08
N THR A 12 17.40 -10.00 -19.56
CA THR A 12 17.30 -8.76 -18.77
C THR A 12 16.89 -7.59 -19.67
N ILE A 13 16.11 -6.67 -19.12
CA ILE A 13 15.65 -5.47 -19.86
C ILE A 13 16.85 -4.64 -20.35
N SER A 14 17.88 -4.45 -19.50
CA SER A 14 19.06 -3.68 -19.84
C SER A 14 19.80 -4.27 -21.05
N SER A 15 20.07 -5.58 -21.01
CA SER A 15 20.77 -6.24 -22.10
C SER A 15 19.97 -6.28 -23.41
N PHE A 16 18.63 -6.32 -23.32
CA PHE A 16 17.78 -6.19 -24.49
C PHE A 16 17.83 -4.79 -25.11
N ILE A 17 17.92 -3.75 -24.28
CA ILE A 17 18.13 -2.37 -24.75
C ILE A 17 19.47 -2.27 -25.47
N ASP A 18 20.54 -2.86 -24.92
CA ASP A 18 21.86 -2.87 -25.54
C ASP A 18 21.86 -3.63 -26.88
N TYR A 19 21.15 -4.77 -26.93
CA TYR A 19 20.92 -5.48 -28.19
C TYR A 19 20.23 -4.59 -29.22
N ARG A 20 19.14 -3.91 -28.88
CA ARG A 20 18.45 -2.98 -29.78
C ARG A 20 19.33 -1.84 -30.25
N ASN A 21 20.17 -1.30 -29.40
CA ASN A 21 21.12 -0.25 -29.74
C ASN A 21 22.15 -0.78 -30.72
N SER A 22 22.62 -2.05 -30.58
CA SER A 22 23.52 -2.67 -31.49
C SER A 22 22.90 -2.91 -32.88
N VAL A 23 21.60 -3.19 -32.98
CA VAL A 23 20.87 -3.25 -34.27
C VAL A 23 20.95 -1.90 -34.98
N SER A 24 20.72 -0.81 -34.25
CA SER A 24 20.75 0.55 -34.81
C SER A 24 22.16 0.94 -35.29
N ALA A 25 23.19 0.41 -34.66
CA ALA A 25 24.60 0.66 -35.03
C ALA A 25 25.07 -0.17 -36.25
N ASN A 26 24.37 -1.26 -36.58
CA ASN A 26 24.78 -2.19 -37.66
C ASN A 26 24.33 -1.75 -39.07
N ALA A 27 24.28 -0.47 -39.35
CA ALA A 27 24.22 0.13 -40.69
C ALA A 27 23.36 -0.63 -41.74
N GLY A 28 22.12 -0.95 -41.40
CA GLY A 28 21.16 -1.53 -42.34
C GLY A 28 21.00 -3.06 -42.28
N LEU A 29 21.65 -3.72 -41.35
CA LEU A 29 21.41 -5.14 -41.08
C LEU A 29 20.27 -5.26 -40.02
N PRO A 30 19.28 -6.17 -40.16
CA PRO A 30 18.11 -6.28 -39.29
C PRO A 30 18.41 -7.00 -37.96
N PHE A 31 19.65 -7.27 -37.61
CA PHE A 31 20.04 -8.01 -36.42
C PHE A 31 21.11 -7.27 -35.61
N GLY A 32 21.10 -7.47 -34.30
CA GLY A 32 22.06 -6.93 -33.34
C GLY A 32 23.10 -7.97 -32.93
N ASN A 33 23.92 -7.56 -31.96
CA ASN A 33 24.90 -8.46 -31.36
C ASN A 33 24.24 -9.30 -30.26
N LEU A 34 24.04 -10.59 -30.49
CA LEU A 34 23.46 -11.53 -29.53
C LEU A 34 24.28 -11.71 -28.25
N ASP A 35 25.62 -11.51 -28.33
CA ASP A 35 26.49 -11.63 -27.17
C ASP A 35 26.21 -10.54 -26.11
N THR A 36 25.42 -9.50 -26.45
CA THR A 36 24.96 -8.49 -25.49
C THR A 36 23.83 -8.97 -24.65
N LEU A 37 23.09 -10.02 -25.05
CA LEU A 37 21.95 -10.54 -24.30
C LEU A 37 22.40 -11.29 -23.04
N GLN A 38 21.90 -10.88 -21.90
CA GLN A 38 22.14 -11.53 -20.63
C GLN A 38 20.85 -12.22 -20.17
N TYR A 39 20.96 -13.50 -19.89
CA TYR A 39 19.87 -14.34 -19.46
C TYR A 39 19.84 -14.43 -17.94
N PHE A 40 18.62 -14.51 -17.38
CA PHE A 40 18.46 -14.73 -15.97
C PHE A 40 18.73 -16.19 -15.60
N ASP A 41 19.46 -16.39 -14.50
CA ASP A 41 19.51 -17.68 -13.80
C ASP A 41 18.35 -17.71 -12.78
N ILE A 42 17.28 -18.44 -13.13
CA ILE A 42 16.07 -18.54 -12.30
C ILE A 42 16.26 -19.68 -11.31
N ALA A 43 16.79 -19.36 -10.14
CA ALA A 43 16.96 -20.31 -9.06
C ALA A 43 15.60 -20.67 -8.38
N PRO A 44 15.47 -21.89 -7.80
CA PRO A 44 14.33 -22.23 -6.97
C PRO A 44 14.14 -21.26 -5.79
N ILE A 45 12.88 -20.91 -5.48
CA ILE A 45 12.54 -20.02 -4.38
C ILE A 45 12.91 -20.66 -3.05
N ARG A 46 13.63 -19.91 -2.22
CA ARG A 46 13.95 -20.26 -0.83
C ARG A 46 12.97 -19.55 0.13
N PRO A 47 12.68 -20.16 1.30
CA PRO A 47 11.88 -19.51 2.32
C PRO A 47 12.52 -18.19 2.80
N GLU A 48 11.71 -17.15 2.88
CA GLU A 48 12.12 -15.87 3.48
C GLU A 48 12.35 -16.04 4.98
N GLN A 49 13.40 -15.42 5.50
CA GLN A 49 13.72 -15.39 6.93
C GLN A 49 13.64 -13.96 7.44
N VAL A 50 12.85 -13.75 8.49
CA VAL A 50 12.70 -12.43 9.10
C VAL A 50 13.22 -12.44 10.55
N LYS A 51 13.94 -11.37 10.90
CA LYS A 51 14.28 -11.01 12.28
C LYS A 51 13.75 -9.63 12.57
N SER A 52 12.90 -9.52 13.59
CA SER A 52 12.28 -8.26 13.97
C SER A 52 12.58 -7.92 15.42
N MET A 53 12.74 -6.63 15.68
CA MET A 53 12.77 -6.05 17.01
C MET A 53 11.73 -4.95 17.09
N GLU A 54 10.95 -4.93 18.16
CA GLU A 54 9.95 -3.91 18.40
C GLU A 54 10.07 -3.40 19.84
N VAL A 55 9.93 -2.09 20.02
CA VAL A 55 9.85 -1.44 21.33
C VAL A 55 8.61 -0.56 21.32
N GLY A 56 7.75 -0.74 22.30
CA GLY A 56 6.53 0.03 22.48
C GLY A 56 6.39 0.54 23.89
N TYR A 57 5.75 1.69 24.01
CA TYR A 57 5.38 2.29 25.29
C TYR A 57 3.96 2.79 25.24
N ARG A 58 3.20 2.49 26.30
CA ARG A 58 1.79 2.87 26.43
C ARG A 58 1.55 3.41 27.82
N THR A 59 0.86 4.53 27.91
CA THR A 59 0.53 5.14 29.21
C THR A 59 -0.75 5.93 29.17
N THR A 60 -1.35 6.14 30.32
CA THR A 60 -2.44 7.09 30.52
C THR A 60 -1.99 8.14 31.52
N LEU A 61 -2.07 9.39 31.12
CA LEU A 61 -1.71 10.54 31.95
C LEU A 61 -2.98 11.26 32.42
N TRP A 62 -3.01 11.62 33.70
CA TRP A 62 -4.12 12.36 34.34
C TRP A 62 -5.50 11.73 34.11
N ASP A 63 -5.58 10.42 33.90
CA ASP A 63 -6.80 9.67 33.56
C ASP A 63 -7.56 10.20 32.33
N LYS A 64 -6.93 11.05 31.52
CA LYS A 64 -7.55 11.75 30.40
C LYS A 64 -6.76 11.66 29.10
N LEU A 65 -5.45 11.48 29.16
CA LEU A 65 -4.62 11.43 27.98
C LEU A 65 -4.00 10.05 27.85
N TYR A 66 -4.53 9.26 26.93
CA TYR A 66 -3.92 7.99 26.53
C TYR A 66 -2.88 8.23 25.44
N LEU A 67 -1.69 7.71 25.64
CA LEU A 67 -0.58 7.76 24.69
C LEU A 67 -0.10 6.34 24.39
N ASP A 68 0.19 6.10 23.12
CA ASP A 68 0.73 4.85 22.60
C ASP A 68 1.83 5.20 21.58
N GLY A 69 2.98 4.57 21.72
CA GLY A 69 4.09 4.76 20.80
C GLY A 69 4.84 3.46 20.58
N SER A 70 5.23 3.18 19.36
CA SER A 70 6.06 2.03 19.03
C SER A 70 7.09 2.37 17.95
N TRP A 71 8.15 1.62 17.96
CA TRP A 71 9.17 1.60 16.91
C TRP A 71 9.54 0.16 16.61
N TYR A 72 9.75 -0.15 15.34
CA TYR A 72 10.19 -1.46 14.89
C TYR A 72 11.35 -1.37 13.89
N TYR A 73 12.13 -2.42 13.86
CA TYR A 73 13.16 -2.69 12.88
C TYR A 73 13.09 -4.15 12.47
N SER A 74 13.02 -4.42 11.16
CA SER A 74 12.96 -5.77 10.62
C SER A 74 14.03 -5.97 9.55
N GLN A 75 14.64 -7.13 9.57
CA GLN A 75 15.64 -7.57 8.61
C GLN A 75 15.17 -8.86 7.96
N TYR A 76 15.14 -8.87 6.63
CA TYR A 76 14.72 -9.99 5.81
C TYR A 76 15.91 -10.51 5.03
N ASN A 77 16.23 -11.80 5.18
CA ASN A 77 17.14 -12.53 4.32
C ASN A 77 16.33 -13.38 3.37
N ASP A 78 16.84 -13.58 2.16
CA ASP A 78 16.12 -14.27 1.07
C ASP A 78 14.72 -13.67 0.83
N PHE A 79 14.59 -12.33 0.95
CA PHE A 79 13.32 -11.62 0.74
C PHE A 79 12.71 -12.02 -0.61
N ILE A 80 11.44 -12.40 -0.61
CA ILE A 80 10.76 -12.81 -1.84
C ILE A 80 10.15 -11.57 -2.49
N GLY A 81 10.75 -11.17 -3.58
CA GLY A 81 10.23 -10.14 -4.46
C GLY A 81 9.99 -10.70 -5.86
N TYR A 82 10.14 -9.85 -6.86
CA TYR A 82 10.01 -10.28 -8.23
C TYR A 82 10.99 -9.56 -9.16
N ASN A 83 11.30 -10.23 -10.25
CA ASN A 83 12.00 -9.66 -11.39
C ASN A 83 11.10 -9.61 -12.61
N ILE A 84 11.52 -8.80 -13.58
CA ILE A 84 10.87 -8.71 -14.87
C ILE A 84 11.90 -9.22 -15.90
N GLY A 85 11.50 -10.24 -16.64
CA GLY A 85 12.29 -10.82 -17.73
C GLY A 85 11.53 -10.73 -19.05
N LEU A 86 12.29 -10.67 -20.12
CA LEU A 86 11.79 -10.61 -21.48
C LEU A 86 12.00 -11.95 -22.17
N ASP A 87 10.94 -12.53 -22.72
CA ASP A 87 11.03 -13.65 -23.66
C ASP A 87 11.06 -13.05 -25.07
N VAL A 88 12.21 -13.17 -25.70
CA VAL A 88 12.47 -12.55 -27.01
C VAL A 88 12.38 -13.62 -28.08
N LEU A 89 11.39 -13.51 -28.94
CA LEU A 89 11.20 -14.40 -30.07
C LEU A 89 11.93 -13.86 -31.30
N PHE A 90 12.89 -14.62 -31.80
CA PHE A 90 13.61 -14.32 -33.03
C PHE A 90 12.98 -15.07 -34.20
N GLN A 91 13.07 -14.50 -35.41
CA GLN A 91 12.56 -15.13 -36.63
C GLN A 91 13.32 -16.43 -36.94
N ASN A 92 14.60 -16.46 -36.66
CA ASN A 92 15.45 -17.65 -36.79
C ASN A 92 16.38 -17.74 -35.57
N PRO A 93 16.30 -18.80 -34.76
CA PRO A 93 17.18 -18.94 -33.58
C PRO A 93 18.66 -19.12 -33.92
N THR A 94 18.99 -19.53 -35.14
CA THR A 94 20.38 -19.68 -35.61
C THR A 94 20.94 -18.40 -36.25
N PHE A 95 20.05 -17.63 -36.90
CA PHE A 95 20.34 -16.34 -37.49
C PHE A 95 19.25 -15.38 -37.08
N PRO A 96 19.38 -14.70 -35.93
CA PRO A 96 18.34 -13.83 -35.42
C PRO A 96 18.27 -12.53 -36.24
N GLU A 97 17.64 -12.60 -37.40
CA GLU A 97 17.51 -11.48 -38.33
C GLU A 97 16.53 -10.40 -37.83
N ALA A 98 15.53 -10.79 -37.07
CA ALA A 98 14.60 -9.83 -36.50
C ALA A 98 13.92 -10.39 -35.23
N VAL A 99 13.61 -9.51 -34.33
CA VAL A 99 12.72 -9.81 -33.21
C VAL A 99 11.29 -9.85 -33.74
N THR A 100 10.63 -11.01 -33.68
CA THR A 100 9.26 -11.21 -34.16
C THR A 100 8.23 -11.10 -33.06
N GLY A 101 8.63 -11.25 -31.79
CA GLY A 101 7.77 -11.11 -30.63
C GLY A 101 8.56 -10.79 -29.37
N LEU A 102 7.89 -10.17 -28.42
CA LEU A 102 8.42 -9.82 -27.11
C LEU A 102 7.34 -10.02 -26.08
N ASP A 103 7.52 -11.00 -25.21
CA ASP A 103 6.66 -11.23 -24.07
C ASP A 103 7.35 -10.81 -22.78
N VAL A 104 6.62 -10.11 -21.91
CA VAL A 104 7.13 -9.63 -20.63
C VAL A 104 6.62 -10.57 -19.53
N TYR A 105 7.54 -11.17 -18.79
CA TYR A 105 7.24 -12.05 -17.68
C TYR A 105 7.69 -11.45 -16.37
N ARG A 106 6.81 -11.58 -15.38
CA ARG A 106 7.13 -11.35 -13.98
C ARG A 106 7.31 -12.69 -13.30
N TYR A 107 8.44 -12.92 -12.66
CA TYR A 107 8.70 -14.14 -11.92
C TYR A 107 9.18 -13.82 -10.50
N ALA A 108 8.81 -14.69 -9.54
CA ALA A 108 9.24 -14.55 -8.17
C ALA A 108 10.71 -14.99 -8.04
N ALA A 109 11.47 -14.25 -7.24
CA ALA A 109 12.85 -14.58 -6.93
C ALA A 109 13.23 -14.08 -5.54
N ASN A 110 14.25 -14.71 -4.93
CA ASN A 110 14.80 -14.22 -3.67
C ASN A 110 15.77 -13.06 -3.92
N SER A 111 15.74 -12.07 -3.05
CA SER A 111 16.73 -11.01 -2.99
C SER A 111 18.12 -11.57 -2.71
N ILE A 112 19.12 -11.07 -3.41
CA ILE A 112 20.54 -11.39 -3.17
C ILE A 112 20.98 -10.71 -1.87
N ASN A 113 20.45 -9.53 -1.61
CA ASN A 113 20.81 -8.69 -0.48
C ASN A 113 19.76 -8.71 0.61
N THR A 114 20.19 -8.35 1.81
CA THR A 114 19.30 -8.21 2.95
C THR A 114 18.39 -6.99 2.77
N VAL A 115 17.07 -7.18 2.80
CA VAL A 115 16.09 -6.11 2.83
C VAL A 115 15.82 -5.71 4.27
N ARG A 116 15.76 -4.42 4.55
CA ARG A 116 15.50 -3.88 5.89
C ARG A 116 14.33 -2.92 5.85
N THR A 117 13.47 -3.00 6.86
CA THR A 117 12.38 -2.06 7.07
C THR A 117 12.44 -1.49 8.48
N THR A 118 12.06 -0.25 8.63
CA THR A 118 11.93 0.38 9.95
C THR A 118 10.71 1.29 9.94
N GLY A 119 10.13 1.49 11.11
CA GLY A 119 9.03 2.40 11.24
C GLY A 119 8.75 2.76 12.68
N ALA A 120 7.98 3.81 12.85
CA ALA A 120 7.52 4.27 14.14
C ALA A 120 6.06 4.70 14.05
N SER A 121 5.33 4.54 15.15
CA SER A 121 3.98 5.07 15.29
C SER A 121 3.81 5.78 16.61
N ILE A 122 2.97 6.79 16.62
CA ILE A 122 2.50 7.46 17.83
C ILE A 122 1.01 7.68 17.71
N GLY A 123 0.28 7.38 18.80
CA GLY A 123 -1.15 7.62 18.92
C GLY A 123 -1.45 8.36 20.22
N ALA A 124 -2.46 9.20 20.18
CA ALA A 124 -2.94 9.92 21.36
C ALA A 124 -4.46 10.00 21.32
N ASN A 125 -5.10 9.77 22.49
CA ASN A 125 -6.51 10.04 22.72
C ASN A 125 -6.63 10.93 23.96
N TRP A 126 -7.16 12.11 23.78
CA TRP A 126 -7.41 13.04 24.87
C TRP A 126 -8.91 13.18 25.12
N TYR A 127 -9.33 12.80 26.33
CA TYR A 127 -10.70 12.91 26.81
C TYR A 127 -10.88 14.26 27.51
N ALA A 128 -11.48 15.22 26.78
CA ALA A 128 -11.74 16.56 27.27
C ALA A 128 -13.14 16.61 27.94
N GLY A 129 -13.16 16.33 29.23
CA GLY A 129 -14.40 16.16 29.98
C GLY A 129 -15.15 14.87 29.63
N ASP A 130 -16.46 14.85 29.86
CA ASP A 130 -17.29 13.64 29.74
C ASP A 130 -17.75 13.35 28.32
N HIS A 131 -17.71 14.37 27.46
CA HIS A 131 -18.36 14.32 26.16
C HIS A 131 -17.41 14.39 24.98
N TRP A 132 -16.23 14.96 25.10
CA TRP A 132 -15.33 15.25 23.99
C TRP A 132 -14.11 14.37 24.00
N MET A 133 -13.72 13.92 22.83
CA MET A 133 -12.44 13.22 22.62
C MET A 133 -11.76 13.76 21.37
N LEU A 134 -10.50 14.18 21.53
CA LEU A 134 -9.58 14.37 20.43
C LEU A 134 -8.72 13.12 20.30
N SER A 135 -8.58 12.64 19.08
CA SER A 135 -7.69 11.52 18.76
C SER A 135 -6.73 11.90 17.65
N GLY A 136 -5.56 11.30 17.69
CA GLY A 136 -4.60 11.46 16.61
C GLY A 136 -3.68 10.26 16.56
N ASN A 137 -3.29 9.88 15.36
CA ASN A 137 -2.21 8.94 15.17
C ASN A 137 -1.37 9.35 13.96
N TYR A 138 -0.09 9.07 14.06
CA TYR A 138 0.87 9.25 13.00
C TYR A 138 1.70 7.98 12.87
N SER A 139 2.00 7.58 11.66
CA SER A 139 2.94 6.50 11.39
C SER A 139 3.92 6.87 10.29
N TRP A 140 5.14 6.46 10.52
CA TRP A 140 6.25 6.53 9.59
C TRP A 140 6.77 5.12 9.32
N ASN A 141 6.96 4.77 8.05
CA ASN A 141 7.49 3.48 7.64
C ASN A 141 8.48 3.69 6.50
N ARG A 142 9.61 3.02 6.56
CA ARG A 142 10.65 3.16 5.55
C ARG A 142 11.25 1.81 5.18
N LEU A 143 11.34 1.58 3.87
CA LEU A 143 12.17 0.53 3.31
C LEU A 143 13.61 1.06 3.21
N VAL A 144 14.53 0.42 3.92
CA VAL A 144 15.97 0.74 3.84
C VAL A 144 16.58 -0.15 2.77
N LYS A 145 16.66 0.35 1.54
CA LYS A 145 17.32 -0.37 0.44
C LYS A 145 18.82 -0.37 0.68
N THR A 146 19.44 -1.55 0.69
CA THR A 146 20.86 -1.69 1.07
C THR A 146 21.79 -1.73 -0.13
N ASP A 147 21.29 -2.03 -1.33
CA ASP A 147 22.12 -2.15 -2.52
C ASP A 147 21.32 -1.80 -3.78
N GLU A 148 21.88 -0.92 -4.62
CA GLU A 148 21.27 -0.51 -5.89
C GLU A 148 21.38 -1.61 -6.97
N ASN A 149 22.25 -2.61 -6.75
CA ASN A 149 22.49 -3.68 -7.71
C ASN A 149 21.61 -4.92 -7.50
N ASP A 150 20.72 -4.92 -6.50
CA ASP A 150 19.76 -6.02 -6.34
C ASP A 150 18.65 -5.87 -7.40
N PRO A 151 18.52 -6.83 -8.33
CA PRO A 151 17.51 -6.76 -9.37
C PRO A 151 16.09 -6.95 -8.84
N ILE A 152 15.94 -7.39 -7.58
CA ILE A 152 14.64 -7.63 -6.97
C ILE A 152 13.98 -6.31 -6.57
N ILE A 153 12.72 -6.18 -6.95
CA ILE A 153 11.86 -5.07 -6.53
C ILE A 153 11.10 -5.53 -5.29
N PRO A 154 11.45 -5.04 -4.10
CA PRO A 154 10.67 -5.35 -2.91
C PRO A 154 9.37 -4.54 -2.92
N ALA A 155 8.23 -5.21 -3.11
CA ALA A 155 6.91 -4.57 -3.10
C ALA A 155 6.54 -4.12 -1.68
N PHE A 156 7.01 -2.95 -1.27
CA PHE A 156 6.74 -2.43 0.07
C PHE A 156 5.39 -1.70 0.18
N ASN A 157 4.77 -1.28 -0.88
CA ASN A 157 3.41 -0.74 -1.04
C ASN A 157 2.83 0.00 0.19
N THR A 158 3.68 0.76 0.86
CA THR A 158 3.34 1.45 2.11
C THR A 158 3.78 2.90 2.01
N PRO A 159 2.88 3.86 2.29
CA PRO A 159 3.25 5.28 2.36
C PRO A 159 4.28 5.50 3.47
N GLU A 160 5.28 6.34 3.22
CA GLU A 160 6.29 6.67 4.22
C GLU A 160 5.65 7.40 5.42
N HIS A 161 4.74 8.32 5.15
CA HIS A 161 4.04 9.08 6.18
C HIS A 161 2.53 9.01 6.00
N LYS A 162 1.82 8.77 7.10
CA LYS A 162 0.36 8.89 7.16
C LYS A 162 -0.06 9.34 8.55
N TYR A 163 -1.16 10.09 8.64
CA TYR A 163 -1.75 10.44 9.92
C TYR A 163 -3.28 10.57 9.83
N ASN A 164 -3.91 10.43 10.98
CA ASN A 164 -5.32 10.71 11.19
C ASN A 164 -5.49 11.63 12.39
N LEU A 165 -6.48 12.52 12.29
CA LEU A 165 -6.91 13.41 13.37
C LEU A 165 -8.40 13.28 13.52
N GLY A 166 -8.87 13.02 14.73
CA GLY A 166 -10.28 12.84 15.04
C GLY A 166 -10.76 13.78 16.12
N LEU A 167 -11.98 14.27 15.96
CA LEU A 167 -12.73 14.96 16.99
C LEU A 167 -14.07 14.26 17.11
N SER A 168 -14.43 13.82 18.30
CA SER A 168 -15.74 13.23 18.56
C SER A 168 -16.39 13.81 19.79
N ALA A 169 -17.71 13.90 19.71
CA ALA A 169 -18.57 14.24 20.83
C ALA A 169 -19.61 13.14 21.02
N ARG A 170 -19.91 12.80 22.28
CA ARG A 170 -20.86 11.77 22.63
C ARG A 170 -21.73 12.20 23.80
N ASP A 171 -22.87 11.58 23.91
CA ASP A 171 -23.81 11.75 25.03
C ASP A 171 -24.22 13.21 25.30
N LEU A 172 -24.26 14.02 24.21
CA LEU A 172 -24.72 15.41 24.31
C LEU A 172 -26.25 15.46 24.49
N ARG A 173 -26.70 15.95 25.58
CA ARG A 173 -28.15 16.15 25.86
C ARG A 173 -28.59 17.54 25.41
N LEU A 174 -28.98 17.66 24.13
CA LEU A 174 -29.50 18.90 23.58
C LEU A 174 -30.98 19.11 23.87
N ARG A 175 -31.72 18.01 24.14
CA ARG A 175 -33.13 18.00 24.57
C ARG A 175 -33.34 16.86 25.56
N GLU A 176 -34.36 16.98 26.44
CA GLU A 176 -34.60 16.02 27.52
C GLU A 176 -34.84 14.58 27.06
N ALA A 177 -35.34 14.36 25.86
CA ALA A 177 -35.69 13.04 25.32
C ALA A 177 -34.74 12.57 24.22
N SER A 178 -33.53 13.17 24.07
CA SER A 178 -32.60 12.78 23.01
C SER A 178 -31.14 12.96 23.39
N THR A 179 -30.33 11.97 23.00
CA THR A 179 -28.87 11.97 23.18
C THR A 179 -28.22 12.05 21.83
N TRP A 180 -27.26 12.97 21.68
CA TRP A 180 -26.60 13.27 20.42
C TRP A 180 -25.10 12.90 20.46
N GLY A 181 -24.61 12.51 19.33
CA GLY A 181 -23.16 12.34 19.10
C GLY A 181 -22.77 12.85 17.73
N ALA A 182 -21.53 13.27 17.60
CA ALA A 182 -20.94 13.69 16.34
C ALA A 182 -19.48 13.27 16.26
N GLY A 183 -18.99 13.09 15.07
CA GLY A 183 -17.58 12.75 14.82
C GLY A 183 -17.09 13.35 13.51
N LEU A 184 -15.84 13.77 13.54
CA LEU A 184 -15.08 14.24 12.40
C LEU A 184 -13.75 13.50 12.42
N ASN A 185 -13.31 12.99 11.26
CA ASN A 185 -12.02 12.36 11.11
C ASN A 185 -11.36 12.86 9.82
N TYR A 186 -10.13 13.35 9.97
CA TYR A 186 -9.28 13.75 8.85
C TYR A 186 -8.14 12.77 8.72
N LYS A 187 -7.99 12.19 7.54
CA LYS A 187 -6.92 11.25 7.15
C LYS A 187 -6.06 11.89 6.08
N TRP A 188 -4.75 11.84 6.23
CA TRP A 188 -3.79 12.22 5.22
C TRP A 188 -2.82 11.08 4.96
N VAL A 189 -2.52 10.81 3.69
CA VAL A 189 -1.64 9.74 3.23
C VAL A 189 -0.68 10.32 2.20
N GLN A 190 0.61 10.19 2.46
CA GLN A 190 1.64 10.55 1.48
C GLN A 190 1.57 9.65 0.27
N GLY A 191 1.79 10.22 -0.91
CA GLY A 191 1.93 9.46 -2.14
C GLY A 191 3.12 8.52 -2.10
N PHE A 192 2.99 7.38 -2.77
CA PHE A 192 4.02 6.35 -2.82
C PHE A 192 3.96 5.60 -4.16
N VAL A 193 5.03 4.87 -4.48
CA VAL A 193 5.02 3.97 -5.62
C VAL A 193 4.34 2.67 -5.20
N PHE A 194 3.26 2.34 -5.88
CA PHE A 194 2.60 1.05 -5.75
C PHE A 194 3.22 0.08 -6.76
N GLU A 195 3.77 -1.00 -6.27
CA GLU A 195 4.42 -2.04 -7.07
C GLU A 195 3.51 -3.27 -7.14
N GLY A 196 2.73 -3.33 -8.18
CA GLY A 196 1.85 -4.45 -8.50
C GLY A 196 2.46 -5.41 -9.53
N SER A 197 1.72 -5.69 -10.62
CA SER A 197 2.28 -6.31 -11.83
C SER A 197 2.98 -5.23 -12.68
N PRO A 198 3.72 -5.59 -13.73
CA PRO A 198 4.33 -4.60 -14.62
C PRO A 198 3.33 -3.56 -15.17
N GLN A 199 2.07 -3.98 -15.41
CA GLN A 199 1.00 -3.10 -15.89
C GLN A 199 0.35 -2.28 -14.77
N PHE A 200 0.51 -2.69 -13.52
CA PHE A 200 -0.10 -2.08 -12.33
C PHE A 200 0.97 -1.57 -11.35
N THR A 201 2.07 -1.06 -11.86
CA THR A 201 3.08 -0.36 -11.09
C THR A 201 3.05 1.12 -11.45
N GLY A 202 2.93 1.97 -10.45
CA GLY A 202 2.89 3.41 -10.66
C GLY A 202 2.65 4.19 -9.38
N VAL A 203 2.56 5.50 -9.52
CA VAL A 203 2.43 6.41 -8.38
C VAL A 203 0.98 6.48 -7.92
N VAL A 204 0.75 6.21 -6.64
CA VAL A 204 -0.44 6.62 -5.91
C VAL A 204 -0.17 8.03 -5.41
N PRO A 205 -0.92 9.06 -5.86
CA PRO A 205 -0.72 10.44 -5.42
C PRO A 205 -1.02 10.60 -3.93
N THR A 206 -0.44 11.62 -3.31
CA THR A 206 -0.84 12.07 -1.98
C THR A 206 -2.32 12.44 -1.98
N PHE A 207 -3.05 12.00 -0.96
CA PHE A 207 -4.45 12.32 -0.80
C PHE A 207 -4.83 12.55 0.66
N ASP A 208 -5.93 13.24 0.85
CA ASP A 208 -6.57 13.45 2.15
C ASP A 208 -8.07 13.18 2.06
N VAL A 209 -8.64 12.78 3.19
CA VAL A 209 -10.06 12.43 3.31
C VAL A 209 -10.59 13.04 4.59
N LEU A 210 -11.72 13.73 4.50
CA LEU A 210 -12.48 14.21 5.63
C LEU A 210 -13.80 13.45 5.73
N ASP A 211 -13.99 12.76 6.84
CA ASP A 211 -15.21 12.03 7.17
C ASP A 211 -15.97 12.76 8.27
N ILE A 212 -17.29 12.81 8.16
CA ILE A 212 -18.17 13.35 9.19
C ILE A 212 -19.31 12.38 9.48
N GLN A 213 -19.75 12.36 10.72
CA GLN A 213 -20.95 11.63 11.13
C GLN A 213 -21.65 12.34 12.28
N ALA A 214 -22.96 12.16 12.33
CA ALA A 214 -23.77 12.55 13.47
C ALA A 214 -24.80 11.46 13.78
N ASN A 215 -25.15 11.32 15.05
CA ASN A 215 -26.20 10.42 15.47
C ASN A 215 -27.10 11.08 16.53
N ALA A 216 -28.34 10.65 16.57
CA ALA A 216 -29.30 11.05 17.58
C ALA A 216 -30.07 9.82 18.06
N ARG A 217 -30.04 9.54 19.35
CA ARG A 217 -30.89 8.56 19.99
C ARG A 217 -32.15 9.26 20.49
N ILE A 218 -33.31 8.74 20.10
CA ILE A 218 -34.62 9.22 20.50
C ILE A 218 -35.21 8.17 21.45
N ASP A 219 -35.15 8.42 22.75
CA ASP A 219 -35.54 7.43 23.77
C ASP A 219 -37.03 7.06 23.68
N ALA A 220 -37.90 8.02 23.40
CA ALA A 220 -39.33 7.78 23.24
C ALA A 220 -39.70 6.80 22.10
N LEU A 221 -38.84 6.63 21.14
CA LEU A 221 -39.04 5.73 19.98
C LEU A 221 -38.13 4.51 20.03
N ASN A 222 -37.30 4.36 21.05
CA ASN A 222 -36.22 3.38 21.09
C ASN A 222 -35.44 3.32 19.74
N MET A 223 -35.18 4.50 19.17
CA MET A 223 -34.59 4.62 17.82
C MET A 223 -33.32 5.45 17.84
N THR A 224 -32.33 4.99 17.14
CA THR A 224 -31.14 5.77 16.83
C THR A 224 -31.07 6.07 15.33
N ILE A 225 -30.99 7.34 15.00
CA ILE A 225 -30.77 7.84 13.65
C ILE A 225 -29.29 8.17 13.54
N LYS A 226 -28.63 7.67 12.49
CA LYS A 226 -27.22 7.96 12.19
C LYS A 226 -27.10 8.40 10.74
N ALA A 227 -26.47 9.56 10.51
CA ALA A 227 -26.15 10.07 9.20
C ALA A 227 -24.64 10.39 9.12
N GLY A 228 -24.05 10.17 7.97
CA GLY A 228 -22.66 10.50 7.78
C GLY A 228 -22.26 10.51 6.31
N ALA A 229 -21.08 11.04 6.06
CA ALA A 229 -20.47 10.97 4.77
C ALA A 229 -18.96 10.79 4.93
N SER A 230 -18.41 9.88 4.16
CA SER A 230 -16.97 9.74 3.96
C SER A 230 -16.54 10.58 2.77
N ASN A 231 -15.33 11.14 2.85
CA ASN A 231 -14.76 12.00 1.82
C ASN A 231 -15.69 13.18 1.45
N VAL A 232 -16.16 13.93 2.46
CA VAL A 232 -17.13 15.02 2.25
C VAL A 232 -16.64 16.12 1.31
N LEU A 233 -15.31 16.32 1.23
CA LEU A 233 -14.68 17.26 0.33
C LEU A 233 -14.64 16.76 -1.12
N GLN A 234 -15.02 15.50 -1.35
CA GLN A 234 -15.03 14.86 -2.66
C GLN A 234 -13.64 14.85 -3.33
N ASN A 235 -12.61 14.61 -2.54
CA ASN A 235 -11.25 14.44 -3.07
C ASN A 235 -11.13 13.09 -3.77
N TRP A 236 -11.23 13.07 -5.11
CA TRP A 236 -11.08 11.85 -5.89
C TRP A 236 -9.66 11.33 -5.80
N HIS A 237 -9.48 10.12 -5.32
CA HIS A 237 -8.18 9.50 -5.14
C HIS A 237 -8.23 8.00 -5.43
N ILE A 238 -7.07 7.42 -5.64
CA ILE A 238 -6.86 5.97 -5.72
C ILE A 238 -6.04 5.54 -4.50
N GLU A 239 -6.33 4.38 -3.93
CA GLU A 239 -5.56 3.81 -2.82
C GLU A 239 -4.55 2.73 -3.27
N ALA A 240 -4.70 2.25 -4.52
CA ALA A 240 -3.79 1.35 -5.21
C ALA A 240 -3.72 1.77 -6.67
N TYR A 241 -2.54 1.69 -7.29
CA TYR A 241 -2.39 1.99 -8.72
C TYR A 241 -3.18 0.98 -9.56
N GLY A 242 -3.98 1.47 -10.50
CA GLY A 242 -4.91 0.66 -11.28
C GLY A 242 -6.21 0.29 -10.56
N GLY A 243 -6.37 0.70 -9.31
CA GLY A 243 -7.61 0.56 -8.55
C GLY A 243 -8.67 1.59 -8.93
N PRO A 244 -9.92 1.41 -8.46
CA PRO A 244 -10.97 2.38 -8.70
C PRO A 244 -10.70 3.69 -7.97
N ALA A 245 -11.11 4.80 -8.58
CA ALA A 245 -11.14 6.08 -7.90
C ALA A 245 -12.24 6.11 -6.84
N VAL A 246 -11.87 6.56 -5.63
CA VAL A 246 -12.77 6.66 -4.48
C VAL A 246 -13.24 8.09 -4.34
N GLY A 247 -14.56 8.28 -4.36
CA GLY A 247 -15.22 9.57 -4.15
C GLY A 247 -15.98 9.62 -2.84
N ARG A 248 -16.90 10.58 -2.73
CA ARG A 248 -17.77 10.73 -1.56
C ARG A 248 -18.81 9.62 -1.48
N LEU A 249 -19.01 9.07 -0.27
CA LEU A 249 -20.08 8.16 0.07
C LEU A 249 -20.88 8.76 1.23
N ALA A 250 -22.20 8.91 1.07
CA ALA A 250 -23.09 9.33 2.13
C ALA A 250 -24.02 8.18 2.53
N TYR A 251 -24.40 8.14 3.80
CA TYR A 251 -25.32 7.13 4.33
C TYR A 251 -26.28 7.69 5.37
N LEU A 252 -27.43 7.04 5.48
CA LEU A 252 -28.41 7.22 6.55
C LEU A 252 -28.75 5.83 7.10
N SER A 253 -28.74 5.70 8.42
CA SER A 253 -29.09 4.46 9.11
C SER A 253 -30.11 4.74 10.20
N LEU A 254 -31.09 3.84 10.33
CA LEU A 254 -32.10 3.82 11.38
C LEU A 254 -31.95 2.51 12.14
N LEU A 255 -31.75 2.58 13.44
CA LEU A 255 -31.66 1.43 14.34
C LEU A 255 -32.82 1.50 15.32
N PHE A 256 -33.62 0.44 15.38
CA PHE A 256 -34.69 0.28 16.35
C PHE A 256 -34.30 -0.81 17.35
N GLU A 257 -34.45 -0.50 18.64
CA GLU A 257 -34.19 -1.43 19.72
C GLU A 257 -35.54 -1.95 20.26
N VAL A 258 -35.80 -3.25 20.12
CA VAL A 258 -37.00 -3.90 20.63
C VAL A 258 -36.61 -4.74 21.85
N ASP A 259 -37.09 -4.37 23.02
CA ASP A 259 -36.92 -5.18 24.21
C ASP A 259 -37.97 -6.31 24.20
N THR A 260 -37.50 -7.54 24.02
CA THR A 260 -38.37 -8.73 24.01
C THR A 260 -38.49 -9.40 25.40
N ARG A 261 -38.00 -8.76 26.45
CA ARG A 261 -38.13 -9.26 27.82
C ARG A 261 -39.49 -8.80 28.39
N ASN A 262 -40.48 -9.67 28.36
CA ASN A 262 -41.64 -9.69 29.22
C ASN A 262 -41.36 -10.62 30.38
#